data_0a2051a38c50747aa31e550d3ff171b7
#
_entry.id   0a2051a38c50747aa31e550d3ff171b7
#
_cell.length_a   1.000
_cell.length_b   1.000
_cell.length_c   1.000
_cell.angle_alpha   90.00
_cell.angle_beta   90.00
_cell.angle_gamma   90.00
#
_symmetry.space_group_name_H-M   'P 1'
#
loop_
_entity.id
_entity.type
_entity.pdbx_description
1 polymer ?
#
loop_
_entity_poly.entity_id
_entity_poly.type
_entity_poly.pdbx_seq_one_letter_code
_entity_poly.pdbx_strand_id
1 'polypeptide(L)'
;MSGVQAFHLNAIQSIYISGRLLLRNYEEFLDKGFKAIVLLTDPYYELALRIFLLKRMAKTQISFFGDRDKIILAPAAEHFADIDLESEASLKSALKKASENVRNVLLSPVTRQLVATTPEQLVKRSDVAAAIDLLSRFTIVGHDADGLHFQDAIGELLGISIGDLPLPSRHSALEDVAARLRSLHIAELILEEDLIFDHYVREAMKPTAPELHKANASRHAQNSH
;
A
#
# COMPACT_ATOMS: atom_id res chain seq x y z
N MET A 1 3.98 10.27 12.12
CA MET A 1 3.43 11.23 11.14
C MET A 1 3.78 12.63 11.59
N SER A 2 4.65 13.31 10.86
CA SER A 2 4.87 14.75 11.08
C SER A 2 3.58 15.43 10.65
N GLY A 3 2.77 15.85 11.62
CA GLY A 3 1.59 16.64 11.34
C GLY A 3 1.99 17.94 10.68
N VAL A 4 1.87 18.04 9.39
CA VAL A 4 1.84 19.32 8.70
C VAL A 4 0.63 20.05 9.28
N GLN A 5 0.87 21.05 10.10
CA GLN A 5 -0.23 21.84 10.64
C GLN A 5 -0.97 22.48 9.46
N ALA A 6 -2.21 22.07 9.28
CA ALA A 6 -3.07 22.48 8.15
C ALA A 6 -3.36 23.98 8.06
N PHE A 7 -2.92 24.78 9.03
CA PHE A 7 -3.29 26.18 9.20
C PHE A 7 -2.74 27.14 8.14
N HIS A 8 -1.76 26.74 7.32
CA HIS A 8 -1.16 27.62 6.31
C HIS A 8 -1.35 27.15 4.87
N LEU A 9 -2.03 26.04 4.63
CA LEU A 9 -2.14 25.43 3.29
C LEU A 9 -2.92 26.29 2.29
N ASN A 10 -3.79 27.18 2.74
CA ASN A 10 -4.54 28.08 1.84
C ASN A 10 -3.67 29.17 1.17
N ALA A 11 -2.47 29.43 1.71
CA ALA A 11 -1.52 30.42 1.17
C ALA A 11 -0.40 29.77 0.34
N ILE A 12 -0.32 28.44 0.30
CA ILE A 12 0.73 27.70 -0.41
C ILE A 12 0.27 27.40 -1.83
N GLN A 13 1.00 27.89 -2.82
CA GLN A 13 0.70 27.68 -4.24
C GLN A 13 1.08 26.28 -4.73
N SER A 14 2.00 25.59 -4.06
CA SER A 14 2.32 24.19 -4.33
C SER A 14 2.70 23.46 -3.04
N ILE A 15 2.22 22.23 -2.88
CA ILE A 15 2.55 21.34 -1.77
C ILE A 15 2.82 19.95 -2.30
N TYR A 16 3.83 19.32 -1.75
CA TYR A 16 4.10 17.89 -1.98
C TYR A 16 3.98 17.15 -0.65
N ILE A 17 3.08 16.16 -0.61
CA ILE A 17 2.88 15.28 0.55
C ILE A 17 3.09 13.86 0.08
N SER A 18 3.99 13.13 0.74
CA SER A 18 4.25 11.72 0.42
C SER A 18 4.40 10.86 1.66
N GLY A 19 4.20 9.57 1.51
CA GLY A 19 4.36 8.57 2.55
C GLY A 19 3.13 7.66 2.71
N ARG A 20 3.12 6.92 3.81
CA ARG A 20 1.98 6.07 4.20
C ARG A 20 0.95 6.93 4.93
N LEU A 21 0.06 7.54 4.18
CA LEU A 21 -0.92 8.49 4.68
C LEU A 21 -2.28 7.81 4.89
N LEU A 22 -3.07 8.29 5.85
CA LEU A 22 -4.51 8.04 5.88
C LEU A 22 -5.16 9.01 4.91
N LEU A 23 -5.43 8.53 3.69
CA LEU A 23 -5.74 9.37 2.53
C LEU A 23 -7.04 10.16 2.67
N ARG A 24 -8.02 9.64 3.45
CA ARG A 24 -9.24 10.38 3.79
C ARG A 24 -8.97 11.75 4.43
N ASN A 25 -7.91 11.88 5.21
CA ASN A 25 -7.54 13.16 5.85
C ASN A 25 -7.02 14.20 4.86
N TYR A 26 -6.77 13.80 3.61
CA TYR A 26 -6.24 14.66 2.55
C TYR A 26 -7.20 14.79 1.35
N GLU A 27 -8.41 14.27 1.47
CA GLU A 27 -9.40 14.25 0.39
C GLU A 27 -9.78 15.65 -0.10
N GLU A 28 -9.78 16.64 0.80
CA GLU A 28 -10.01 18.05 0.45
C GLU A 28 -9.02 18.62 -0.58
N PHE A 29 -7.81 18.06 -0.69
CA PHE A 29 -6.84 18.48 -1.70
C PHE A 29 -7.24 18.00 -3.10
N LEU A 30 -7.88 16.84 -3.19
CA LEU A 30 -8.44 16.35 -4.46
C LEU A 30 -9.54 17.31 -4.95
N ASP A 31 -10.40 17.79 -4.05
CA ASP A 31 -11.45 18.77 -4.37
C ASP A 31 -10.86 20.12 -4.83
N LYS A 32 -9.69 20.48 -4.34
CA LYS A 32 -8.94 21.67 -4.74
C LYS A 32 -8.12 21.49 -6.03
N GLY A 33 -8.21 20.33 -6.69
CA GLY A 33 -7.55 20.03 -7.96
C GLY A 33 -6.10 19.54 -7.85
N PHE A 34 -5.63 19.17 -6.64
CA PHE A 34 -4.32 18.55 -6.48
C PHE A 34 -4.29 17.18 -7.15
N LYS A 35 -3.14 16.87 -7.75
CA LYS A 35 -2.91 15.58 -8.38
C LYS A 35 -2.50 14.55 -7.34
N ALA A 36 -3.21 13.43 -7.27
CA ALA A 36 -2.86 12.32 -6.40
C ALA A 36 -2.34 11.14 -7.23
N ILE A 37 -1.28 10.55 -6.74
CA ILE A 37 -0.61 9.39 -7.32
C ILE A 37 -0.48 8.34 -6.23
N VAL A 38 -0.80 7.09 -6.53
CA VAL A 38 -0.60 5.97 -5.62
C VAL A 38 -0.02 4.76 -6.33
N LEU A 39 0.94 4.12 -5.70
CA LEU A 39 1.42 2.78 -6.07
C LEU A 39 0.92 1.79 -5.03
N LEU A 40 0.03 0.93 -5.44
CA LEU A 40 -0.51 -0.13 -4.59
C LEU A 40 0.44 -1.33 -4.57
N THR A 41 0.47 -2.01 -3.45
CA THR A 41 1.35 -3.15 -3.20
C THR A 41 0.52 -4.40 -2.92
N ASP A 42 1.03 -5.55 -3.32
CA ASP A 42 0.46 -6.86 -2.97
C ASP A 42 0.13 -6.95 -1.47
N PRO A 43 -1.10 -7.32 -1.07
CA PRO A 43 -1.53 -7.34 0.33
C PRO A 43 -0.67 -8.22 1.23
N TYR A 44 -0.18 -9.36 0.75
CA TYR A 44 0.68 -10.24 1.53
C TYR A 44 2.08 -9.65 1.74
N TYR A 45 2.60 -8.93 0.73
CA TYR A 45 3.85 -8.21 0.87
C TYR A 45 3.73 -7.07 1.90
N GLU A 46 2.60 -6.35 1.87
CA GLU A 46 2.33 -5.31 2.87
C GLU A 46 2.22 -5.87 4.28
N LEU A 47 1.57 -7.03 4.46
CA LEU A 47 1.51 -7.71 5.75
C LEU A 47 2.89 -8.18 6.21
N ALA A 48 3.69 -8.75 5.30
CA ALA A 48 5.07 -9.16 5.59
C ALA A 48 5.92 -7.98 6.06
N LEU A 49 5.83 -6.85 5.37
CA LEU A 49 6.53 -5.61 5.72
C LEU A 49 6.08 -5.09 7.09
N ARG A 50 4.79 -5.12 7.40
CA ARG A 50 4.29 -4.72 8.73
C ARG A 50 4.83 -5.59 9.84
N ILE A 51 4.77 -6.90 9.70
CA ILE A 51 5.32 -7.84 10.69
C ILE A 51 6.83 -7.62 10.87
N PHE A 52 7.56 -7.43 9.77
CA PHE A 52 9.00 -7.12 9.81
C PHE A 52 9.28 -5.81 10.56
N LEU A 53 8.52 -4.75 10.29
CA LEU A 53 8.69 -3.45 10.95
C LEU A 53 8.35 -3.55 12.46
N LEU A 54 7.31 -4.27 12.84
CA LEU A 54 6.95 -4.52 14.24
C LEU A 54 8.05 -5.27 14.97
N LYS A 55 8.58 -6.36 14.38
CA LYS A 55 9.73 -7.10 14.92
C LYS A 55 10.95 -6.19 15.09
N ARG A 56 11.25 -5.36 14.12
CA ARG A 56 12.36 -4.42 14.18
C ARG A 56 12.15 -3.34 15.23
N MET A 57 10.93 -2.82 15.37
CA MET A 57 10.57 -1.81 16.35
C MET A 57 10.78 -2.29 17.79
N ALA A 58 10.55 -3.58 18.07
CA ALA A 58 10.80 -4.17 19.39
C ALA A 58 12.29 -4.18 19.77
N LYS A 59 13.19 -4.23 18.77
CA LYS A 59 14.64 -4.38 18.99
C LYS A 59 15.44 -3.09 18.79
N THR A 60 14.89 -2.12 18.09
CA THR A 60 15.63 -0.91 17.68
C THR A 60 14.70 0.30 17.70
N GLN A 61 15.21 1.44 18.17
CA GLN A 61 14.47 2.69 17.98
C GLN A 61 14.40 3.04 16.51
N ILE A 62 13.17 3.12 15.99
CA ILE A 62 12.90 3.50 14.62
C ILE A 62 12.52 4.98 14.61
N SER A 63 13.36 5.84 14.01
CA SER A 63 13.25 7.29 14.08
C SER A 63 12.07 7.87 13.31
N PHE A 64 11.53 7.16 12.32
CA PHE A 64 10.42 7.65 11.49
C PHE A 64 9.03 7.39 12.09
N PHE A 65 8.92 6.65 13.20
CA PHE A 65 7.66 6.53 13.93
C PHE A 65 7.49 7.70 14.90
N GLY A 66 6.34 8.34 14.87
CA GLY A 66 5.92 9.31 15.87
C GLY A 66 5.71 8.67 17.25
N ASP A 67 5.77 9.47 18.31
CA ASP A 67 5.64 8.93 19.68
C ASP A 67 4.28 8.28 19.92
N ARG A 68 3.20 8.83 19.32
CA ARG A 68 1.88 8.21 19.35
C ARG A 68 1.87 6.84 18.67
N ASP A 69 2.49 6.72 17.50
CA ASP A 69 2.56 5.46 16.76
C ASP A 69 3.34 4.41 17.56
N LYS A 70 4.42 4.81 18.24
CA LYS A 70 5.20 3.92 19.12
C LYS A 70 4.34 3.37 20.24
N ILE A 71 3.51 4.20 20.89
CA ILE A 71 2.61 3.77 21.97
C ILE A 71 1.56 2.78 21.44
N ILE A 72 0.92 3.10 20.33
CA ILE A 72 -0.14 2.27 19.73
C ILE A 72 0.40 0.91 19.25
N LEU A 73 1.59 0.92 18.66
CA LEU A 73 2.19 -0.28 18.07
C LEU A 73 3.00 -1.13 19.06
N ALA A 74 3.32 -0.60 20.26
CA ALA A 74 4.16 -1.30 21.25
C ALA A 74 3.66 -2.72 21.58
N PRO A 75 2.37 -2.98 21.84
CA PRO A 75 1.89 -4.34 22.12
C PRO A 75 2.09 -5.31 20.95
N ALA A 76 1.92 -4.81 19.72
CA ALA A 76 2.14 -5.60 18.52
C ALA A 76 3.64 -5.83 18.28
N ALA A 77 4.48 -4.83 18.51
CA ALA A 77 5.93 -4.97 18.41
C ALA A 77 6.46 -6.01 19.39
N GLU A 78 6.02 -5.97 20.64
CA GLU A 78 6.38 -6.96 21.66
C GLU A 78 5.92 -8.37 21.26
N HIS A 79 4.70 -8.51 20.76
CA HIS A 79 4.16 -9.79 20.29
C HIS A 79 4.98 -10.43 19.17
N PHE A 80 5.51 -9.62 18.24
CA PHE A 80 6.32 -10.09 17.12
C PHE A 80 7.83 -10.02 17.35
N ALA A 81 8.31 -9.66 18.54
CA ALA A 81 9.73 -9.44 18.84
C ALA A 81 10.62 -10.64 18.46
N ASP A 82 10.20 -11.84 18.82
CA ASP A 82 10.98 -13.08 18.68
C ASP A 82 10.46 -14.00 17.57
N ILE A 83 9.59 -13.50 16.68
CA ILE A 83 9.09 -14.29 15.58
C ILE A 83 10.22 -14.70 14.62
N ASP A 84 10.20 -15.97 14.21
CA ASP A 84 11.03 -16.42 13.11
C ASP A 84 10.27 -16.25 11.79
N LEU A 85 10.74 -15.31 10.96
CA LEU A 85 10.12 -14.98 9.68
C LEU A 85 10.41 -16.01 8.58
N GLU A 86 11.43 -16.87 8.79
CA GLU A 86 11.76 -17.94 7.85
C GLU A 86 10.93 -19.20 8.11
N SER A 87 10.26 -19.28 9.26
CA SER A 87 9.43 -20.41 9.66
C SER A 87 7.93 -20.13 9.47
N GLU A 88 7.30 -20.86 8.56
CA GLU A 88 5.84 -20.84 8.38
C GLU A 88 5.08 -21.19 9.66
N ALA A 89 5.58 -22.17 10.42
CA ALA A 89 4.99 -22.58 11.69
C ALA A 89 5.04 -21.46 12.75
N SER A 90 6.15 -20.70 12.79
CA SER A 90 6.31 -19.53 13.66
C SER A 90 5.34 -18.43 13.28
N LEU A 91 5.25 -18.08 11.98
CA LEU A 91 4.31 -17.11 11.44
C LEU A 91 2.86 -17.48 11.80
N LYS A 92 2.46 -18.72 11.49
CA LYS A 92 1.12 -19.24 11.80
C LYS A 92 0.80 -19.18 13.30
N SER A 93 1.76 -19.59 14.15
CA SER A 93 1.59 -19.55 15.60
C SER A 93 1.43 -18.12 16.12
N ALA A 94 2.27 -17.20 15.66
CA ALA A 94 2.20 -15.79 16.05
C ALA A 94 0.87 -15.15 15.64
N LEU A 95 0.43 -15.34 14.40
CA LEU A 95 -0.85 -14.79 13.92
C LEU A 95 -2.05 -15.37 14.67
N LYS A 96 -2.04 -16.68 15.01
CA LYS A 96 -3.11 -17.31 15.77
C LYS A 96 -3.16 -16.85 17.23
N LYS A 97 -2.02 -16.61 17.85
CA LYS A 97 -1.92 -16.15 19.26
C LYS A 97 -2.07 -14.64 19.42
N ALA A 98 -2.14 -13.89 18.31
CA ALA A 98 -2.33 -12.46 18.36
C ALA A 98 -3.62 -12.10 19.09
N SER A 99 -3.51 -11.25 20.13
CA SER A 99 -4.67 -10.65 20.79
C SER A 99 -5.47 -9.79 19.79
N GLU A 100 -6.68 -9.44 20.16
CA GLU A 100 -7.53 -8.59 19.32
C GLU A 100 -6.82 -7.27 18.95
N ASN A 101 -6.21 -6.60 19.92
CA ASN A 101 -5.49 -5.35 19.67
C ASN A 101 -4.32 -5.53 18.70
N VAL A 102 -3.55 -6.62 18.83
CA VAL A 102 -2.45 -6.94 17.91
C VAL A 102 -2.98 -7.25 16.52
N ARG A 103 -4.06 -8.04 16.43
CA ARG A 103 -4.70 -8.38 15.17
C ARG A 103 -5.24 -7.14 14.46
N ASN A 104 -5.87 -6.23 15.19
CA ASN A 104 -6.41 -4.98 14.66
C ASN A 104 -5.36 -4.09 13.99
N VAL A 105 -4.10 -4.14 14.44
CA VAL A 105 -2.97 -3.44 13.78
C VAL A 105 -2.69 -4.02 12.40
N LEU A 106 -2.92 -5.32 12.20
CA LEU A 106 -2.61 -6.04 10.96
C LEU A 106 -3.75 -6.07 9.95
N LEU A 107 -5.01 -5.84 10.39
CA LEU A 107 -6.20 -5.98 9.55
C LEU A 107 -6.18 -5.01 8.37
N SER A 108 -6.28 -5.56 7.17
CA SER A 108 -6.50 -4.88 5.87
C SER A 108 -5.78 -3.54 5.75
N PRO A 109 -4.43 -3.54 5.82
CA PRO A 109 -3.63 -2.33 5.93
C PRO A 109 -3.73 -1.40 4.72
N VAL A 110 -3.94 -1.93 3.52
CA VAL A 110 -4.03 -1.12 2.28
C VAL A 110 -5.37 -0.41 2.24
N THR A 111 -6.47 -1.13 2.41
CA THR A 111 -7.82 -0.55 2.44
C THR A 111 -7.95 0.48 3.57
N ARG A 112 -7.35 0.19 4.75
CA ARG A 112 -7.33 1.13 5.88
C ARG A 112 -6.68 2.47 5.53
N GLN A 113 -5.57 2.48 4.79
CA GLN A 113 -4.92 3.73 4.38
C GLN A 113 -5.83 4.60 3.51
N LEU A 114 -6.72 3.97 2.75
CA LEU A 114 -7.65 4.68 1.86
C LEU A 114 -8.88 5.23 2.61
N VAL A 115 -9.44 4.46 3.55
CA VAL A 115 -10.76 4.77 4.13
C VAL A 115 -10.72 5.29 5.56
N ALA A 116 -9.67 5.00 6.32
CA ALA A 116 -9.62 5.38 7.72
C ALA A 116 -9.20 6.85 7.89
N THR A 117 -9.78 7.49 8.91
CA THR A 117 -9.39 8.84 9.37
C THR A 117 -8.50 8.79 10.61
N THR A 118 -8.53 7.67 11.34
CA THR A 118 -7.64 7.41 12.49
C THR A 118 -6.96 6.05 12.37
N PRO A 119 -5.77 5.88 12.94
CA PRO A 119 -5.04 4.60 12.87
C PRO A 119 -5.78 3.42 13.52
N GLU A 120 -6.64 3.69 14.49
CA GLU A 120 -7.38 2.69 15.25
C GLU A 120 -8.69 2.25 14.57
N GLN A 121 -9.11 2.97 13.52
CA GLN A 121 -10.36 2.66 12.81
C GLN A 121 -10.24 1.28 12.13
N LEU A 122 -11.20 0.41 12.41
CA LEU A 122 -11.32 -0.89 11.77
C LEU A 122 -11.97 -0.76 10.40
N VAL A 123 -11.49 -1.54 9.46
CA VAL A 123 -12.04 -1.66 8.10
C VAL A 123 -13.17 -2.70 8.10
N LYS A 124 -14.23 -2.42 7.35
CA LYS A 124 -15.37 -3.29 7.12
C LYS A 124 -15.49 -3.62 5.63
N ARG A 125 -16.22 -4.67 5.32
CA ARG A 125 -16.50 -5.08 3.94
C ARG A 125 -17.05 -3.94 3.05
N SER A 126 -17.93 -3.11 3.62
CA SER A 126 -18.49 -1.93 2.94
C SER A 126 -17.43 -0.88 2.58
N ASP A 127 -16.31 -0.83 3.28
CA ASP A 127 -15.28 0.17 3.08
C ASP A 127 -14.45 -0.10 1.81
N VAL A 128 -14.48 -1.33 1.28
CA VAL A 128 -13.83 -1.66 0.00
C VAL A 128 -14.40 -0.81 -1.14
N ALA A 129 -15.72 -0.65 -1.20
CA ALA A 129 -16.34 0.21 -2.21
C ALA A 129 -15.92 1.68 -2.06
N ALA A 130 -15.85 2.17 -0.81
CA ALA A 130 -15.38 3.53 -0.53
C ALA A 130 -13.90 3.74 -0.88
N ALA A 131 -13.07 2.71 -0.74
CA ALA A 131 -11.67 2.73 -1.15
C ALA A 131 -11.54 2.84 -2.69
N ILE A 132 -12.33 2.05 -3.43
CA ILE A 132 -12.35 2.07 -4.91
C ILE A 132 -12.84 3.43 -5.40
N ASP A 133 -13.91 3.96 -4.78
CA ASP A 133 -14.46 5.28 -5.12
C ASP A 133 -13.42 6.39 -4.91
N LEU A 134 -12.70 6.36 -3.79
CA LEU A 134 -11.61 7.31 -3.55
C LEU A 134 -10.50 7.19 -4.60
N LEU A 135 -10.10 5.98 -4.98
CA LEU A 135 -9.06 5.77 -6.01
C LEU A 135 -9.49 6.30 -7.39
N SER A 136 -10.78 6.26 -7.72
CA SER A 136 -11.28 6.80 -9.00
C SER A 136 -11.01 8.29 -9.19
N ARG A 137 -10.72 9.00 -8.10
CA ARG A 137 -10.37 10.44 -8.08
C ARG A 137 -8.87 10.70 -8.22
N PHE A 138 -8.04 9.65 -8.19
CA PHE A 138 -6.59 9.79 -8.31
C PHE A 138 -6.20 9.97 -9.78
N THR A 139 -5.17 10.77 -10.00
CA THR A 139 -4.62 11.03 -11.34
C THR A 139 -3.92 9.80 -11.89
N ILE A 140 -3.16 9.10 -11.05
CA ILE A 140 -2.47 7.87 -11.40
C ILE A 140 -2.65 6.85 -10.27
N VAL A 141 -3.14 5.68 -10.63
CA VAL A 141 -3.16 4.50 -9.77
C VAL A 141 -2.30 3.45 -10.43
N GLY A 142 -1.25 3.02 -9.74
CA GLY A 142 -0.39 1.93 -10.17
C GLY A 142 -0.44 0.76 -9.21
N HIS A 143 -0.01 -0.39 -9.70
CA HIS A 143 0.22 -1.57 -8.90
C HIS A 143 1.66 -2.03 -9.10
N ASP A 144 2.32 -2.45 -8.04
CA ASP A 144 3.74 -2.86 -8.09
C ASP A 144 4.01 -4.09 -8.98
N ALA A 145 2.96 -4.87 -9.29
CA ALA A 145 3.03 -5.92 -10.30
C ALA A 145 3.17 -5.38 -11.74
N ASP A 146 2.81 -4.12 -11.98
CA ASP A 146 2.86 -3.46 -13.30
C ASP A 146 3.60 -2.12 -13.23
N GLY A 147 4.82 -2.18 -12.73
CA GLY A 147 5.61 -0.99 -12.44
C GLY A 147 5.98 -0.16 -13.66
N LEU A 148 6.14 -0.76 -14.84
CA LEU A 148 6.53 -0.02 -16.05
C LEU A 148 5.44 0.94 -16.49
N HIS A 149 4.18 0.52 -16.58
CA HIS A 149 3.07 1.40 -16.92
C HIS A 149 2.88 2.54 -15.92
N PHE A 150 3.15 2.29 -14.64
CA PHE A 150 3.12 3.32 -13.62
C PHE A 150 4.19 4.39 -13.84
N GLN A 151 5.42 3.98 -14.19
CA GLN A 151 6.50 4.91 -14.52
C GLN A 151 6.17 5.75 -15.74
N ASP A 152 5.69 5.12 -16.80
CA ASP A 152 5.31 5.81 -18.04
C ASP A 152 4.22 6.86 -17.78
N ALA A 153 3.18 6.51 -17.01
CA ALA A 153 2.11 7.43 -16.64
C ALA A 153 2.61 8.64 -15.81
N ILE A 154 3.59 8.43 -14.91
CA ILE A 154 4.24 9.54 -14.19
C ILE A 154 5.04 10.41 -15.16
N GLY A 155 5.79 9.81 -16.09
CA GLY A 155 6.55 10.53 -17.10
C GLY A 155 5.67 11.43 -17.95
N GLU A 156 4.56 10.90 -18.42
CA GLU A 156 3.57 11.66 -19.18
C GLU A 156 2.99 12.82 -18.36
N LEU A 157 2.58 12.55 -17.11
CA LEU A 157 2.04 13.58 -16.23
C LEU A 157 3.02 14.74 -15.98
N LEU A 158 4.30 14.43 -15.83
CA LEU A 158 5.35 15.40 -15.53
C LEU A 158 6.00 16.01 -16.80
N GLY A 159 5.70 15.47 -17.98
CA GLY A 159 6.33 15.89 -19.25
C GLY A 159 7.83 15.58 -19.30
N ILE A 160 8.29 14.52 -18.62
CA ILE A 160 9.70 14.10 -18.56
C ILE A 160 9.85 12.64 -18.96
N SER A 161 11.02 12.30 -19.54
CA SER A 161 11.39 10.90 -19.76
C SER A 161 11.86 10.28 -18.44
N ILE A 162 11.15 9.26 -17.94
CA ILE A 162 11.46 8.63 -16.65
C ILE A 162 12.27 7.34 -16.81
N GLY A 163 12.83 7.07 -17.99
CA GLY A 163 13.54 5.81 -18.28
C GLY A 163 14.58 5.36 -17.24
N ASP A 164 15.00 6.25 -16.35
CA ASP A 164 16.01 5.99 -15.33
C ASP A 164 15.51 6.13 -13.88
N LEU A 165 14.21 6.35 -13.63
CA LEU A 165 13.69 6.38 -12.27
C LEU A 165 13.43 4.95 -11.76
N PRO A 166 14.26 4.44 -10.84
CA PRO A 166 14.02 3.11 -10.30
C PRO A 166 12.72 3.13 -9.48
N LEU A 167 11.78 2.23 -9.79
CA LEU A 167 10.71 1.93 -8.85
C LEU A 167 11.33 1.34 -7.58
N PRO A 168 10.68 1.54 -6.41
CA PRO A 168 11.08 0.86 -5.21
C PRO A 168 11.08 -0.65 -5.46
N SER A 169 12.27 -1.26 -5.48
CA SER A 169 12.38 -2.71 -5.63
C SER A 169 11.83 -3.40 -4.38
N ARG A 170 11.08 -4.47 -4.57
CA ARG A 170 10.68 -5.34 -3.47
C ARG A 170 11.92 -6.00 -2.87
N HIS A 171 11.98 -6.06 -1.57
CA HIS A 171 13.07 -6.73 -0.87
C HIS A 171 12.81 -8.25 -0.89
N SER A 172 13.75 -9.04 -1.43
CA SER A 172 13.59 -10.48 -1.65
C SER A 172 13.21 -11.25 -0.37
N ALA A 173 13.84 -10.92 0.76
CA ALA A 173 13.50 -11.57 2.04
C ALA A 173 12.05 -11.31 2.47
N LEU A 174 11.46 -10.16 2.12
CA LEU A 174 10.04 -9.89 2.40
C LEU A 174 9.12 -10.59 1.40
N GLU A 175 9.56 -10.81 0.16
CA GLU A 175 8.82 -11.63 -0.80
C GLU A 175 8.70 -13.08 -0.34
N ASP A 176 9.79 -13.63 0.24
CA ASP A 176 9.78 -14.97 0.82
C ASP A 176 8.80 -15.08 2.00
N VAL A 177 8.76 -14.06 2.88
CA VAL A 177 7.78 -13.98 3.96
C VAL A 177 6.36 -13.87 3.42
N ALA A 178 6.14 -13.02 2.41
CA ALA A 178 4.84 -12.88 1.76
C ALA A 178 4.37 -14.19 1.12
N ALA A 179 5.27 -14.94 0.49
CA ALA A 179 4.98 -16.26 -0.08
C ALA A 179 4.52 -17.26 1.00
N ARG A 180 5.20 -17.28 2.16
CA ARG A 180 4.77 -18.11 3.31
C ARG A 180 3.42 -17.67 3.87
N LEU A 181 3.19 -16.36 4.01
CA LEU A 181 1.90 -15.83 4.47
C LEU A 181 0.74 -16.23 3.55
N ARG A 182 1.00 -16.30 2.23
CA ARG A 182 0.00 -16.68 1.22
C ARG A 182 -0.50 -18.12 1.37
N SER A 183 0.31 -19.01 1.98
CA SER A 183 -0.10 -20.39 2.32
C SER A 183 -0.95 -20.48 3.59
N LEU A 184 -1.08 -19.38 4.37
CA LEU A 184 -1.73 -19.38 5.68
C LEU A 184 -3.15 -18.82 5.59
N HIS A 185 -4.17 -19.65 5.79
CA HIS A 185 -5.57 -19.18 5.86
C HIS A 185 -5.81 -18.08 6.90
N ILE A 186 -5.05 -18.06 8.02
CA ILE A 186 -5.17 -16.97 9.00
C ILE A 186 -4.71 -15.62 8.43
N ALA A 187 -3.73 -15.60 7.53
CA ALA A 187 -3.30 -14.37 6.86
C ALA A 187 -4.35 -13.90 5.85
N GLU A 188 -5.00 -14.82 5.14
CA GLU A 188 -6.13 -14.52 4.26
C GLU A 188 -7.26 -13.83 5.03
N LEU A 189 -7.64 -14.35 6.21
CA LEU A 189 -8.66 -13.74 7.07
C LEU A 189 -8.27 -12.34 7.57
N ILE A 190 -6.98 -12.09 7.83
CA ILE A 190 -6.47 -10.78 8.23
C ILE A 190 -6.52 -9.77 7.07
N LEU A 191 -6.38 -10.24 5.85
CA LEU A 191 -6.31 -9.42 4.64
C LEU A 191 -7.60 -9.45 3.81
N GLU A 192 -8.70 -9.95 4.34
CA GLU A 192 -9.91 -10.22 3.55
C GLU A 192 -10.34 -9.01 2.70
N GLU A 193 -10.44 -7.82 3.28
CA GLU A 193 -10.84 -6.61 2.56
C GLU A 193 -9.78 -6.15 1.57
N ASP A 194 -8.49 -6.27 1.92
CA ASP A 194 -7.39 -5.93 1.02
C ASP A 194 -7.34 -6.86 -0.20
N LEU A 195 -7.60 -8.16 -0.02
CA LEU A 195 -7.62 -9.12 -1.11
C LEU A 195 -8.76 -8.86 -2.09
N ILE A 196 -9.93 -8.48 -1.56
CA ILE A 196 -11.07 -8.11 -2.39
C ILE A 196 -10.78 -6.81 -3.13
N PHE A 197 -10.25 -5.81 -2.42
CA PHE A 197 -9.85 -4.54 -2.99
C PHE A 197 -8.80 -4.73 -4.11
N ASP A 198 -7.72 -5.47 -3.84
CA ASP A 198 -6.67 -5.78 -4.80
C ASP A 198 -7.20 -6.48 -6.06
N HIS A 199 -8.13 -7.44 -5.87
CA HIS A 199 -8.79 -8.10 -6.98
C HIS A 199 -9.50 -7.10 -7.92
N TYR A 200 -10.32 -6.20 -7.39
CA TYR A 200 -11.03 -5.22 -8.21
C TYR A 200 -10.09 -4.22 -8.88
N VAL A 201 -9.04 -3.79 -8.19
CA VAL A 201 -8.04 -2.90 -8.79
C VAL A 201 -7.33 -3.58 -9.95
N ARG A 202 -6.86 -4.80 -9.77
CA ARG A 202 -6.20 -5.58 -10.84
C ARG A 202 -7.13 -5.84 -12.02
N GLU A 203 -8.41 -6.12 -11.78
CA GLU A 203 -9.38 -6.29 -12.87
C GLU A 203 -9.57 -4.98 -13.65
N ALA A 204 -9.65 -3.84 -12.95
CA ALA A 204 -9.79 -2.53 -13.59
C ALA A 204 -8.55 -2.09 -14.37
N MET A 205 -7.36 -2.56 -13.98
CA MET A 205 -6.09 -2.26 -14.65
C MET A 205 -5.81 -3.16 -15.87
N LYS A 206 -6.60 -4.20 -16.10
CA LYS A 206 -6.44 -5.04 -17.30
C LYS A 206 -6.73 -4.23 -18.55
N PRO A 207 -5.85 -4.30 -19.60
CA PRO A 207 -6.09 -3.59 -20.86
C PRO A 207 -7.44 -4.01 -21.45
N THR A 208 -8.24 -3.04 -21.80
CA THR A 208 -9.51 -3.29 -22.51
C THR A 208 -9.20 -3.78 -23.93
N ALA A 209 -9.94 -4.77 -24.43
CA ALA A 209 -9.70 -5.45 -25.71
C ALA A 209 -9.35 -4.55 -26.93
N PRO A 210 -9.86 -3.32 -27.10
CA PRO A 210 -9.46 -2.42 -28.20
C PRO A 210 -8.04 -1.87 -28.07
N GLU A 211 -7.45 -1.81 -26.89
CA GLU A 211 -6.06 -1.32 -26.69
C GLU A 211 -5.03 -2.40 -27.02
N LEU A 212 -5.36 -3.68 -26.83
CA LEU A 212 -4.52 -4.81 -27.25
C LEU A 212 -4.27 -4.82 -28.77
N HIS A 213 -5.24 -4.42 -29.58
CA HIS A 213 -5.07 -4.32 -31.04
C HIS A 213 -4.13 -3.19 -31.46
N LYS A 214 -4.13 -2.05 -30.75
CA LYS A 214 -3.23 -0.92 -31.04
C LYS A 214 -1.79 -1.22 -30.61
N ALA A 215 -1.58 -1.83 -29.45
CA ALA A 215 -0.25 -2.21 -28.94
C ALA A 215 0.42 -3.28 -29.83
N ASN A 216 -0.31 -4.26 -30.31
CA ASN A 216 0.20 -5.27 -31.23
C ASN A 216 0.50 -4.72 -32.63
N ALA A 217 -0.30 -3.78 -33.12
CA ALA A 217 -0.04 -3.12 -34.41
C ALA A 217 1.23 -2.25 -34.37
N SER A 218 1.49 -1.57 -33.28
CA SER A 218 2.71 -0.76 -33.08
C SER A 218 3.98 -1.61 -32.96
N ARG A 219 3.92 -2.78 -32.32
CA ARG A 219 5.06 -3.72 -32.23
C ARG A 219 5.40 -4.36 -33.58
N HIS A 220 4.42 -4.65 -34.42
CA HIS A 220 4.67 -5.16 -35.78
C HIS A 220 5.27 -4.11 -36.73
N ALA A 221 4.96 -2.84 -36.52
CA ALA A 221 5.53 -1.75 -37.33
C ALA A 221 7.00 -1.46 -37.00
N GLN A 222 7.44 -1.70 -35.76
CA GLN A 222 8.84 -1.51 -35.33
C GLN A 222 9.79 -2.66 -35.72
N ASN A 223 9.27 -3.84 -35.99
CA ASN A 223 10.10 -5.01 -36.39
C ASN A 223 10.25 -5.16 -37.92
N SER A 224 9.79 -4.18 -38.70
CA SER A 224 9.83 -4.21 -40.18
C SER A 224 10.82 -3.20 -40.77
N HIS A 225 11.81 -2.72 -39.98
CA HIS A 225 12.90 -1.87 -40.47
C HIS A 225 14.23 -2.49 -40.19
#